data_ecf7ce88499f8241305908c01bea9ada
#
_entry.id   ecf7ce88499f8241305908c01bea9ada
#
_cell.length_a   1.000
_cell.length_b   1.000
_cell.length_c   1.000
_cell.angle_alpha   90.00
_cell.angle_beta   90.00
_cell.angle_gamma   90.00
#
_symmetry.space_group_name_H-M   'P 1'
#
loop_
_entity.id
_entity.type
_entity.pdbx_description
1 polymer ?
#
loop_
_entity_poly.entity_id
_entity_poly.type
_entity_poly.pdbx_seq_one_letter_code
_entity_poly.pdbx_strand_id
1 'polypeptide(L)'
;MTHSTVPPDPNSALMERARRCIPGGVNSPVRAFGAVGGTPPFVTRAKGAYVWDAAGRRYIDFIGSWGPAILGHAHPAVLDAVCSAAQDGLSFGAPTEREIALAEEICRLMPSMEQVRLVSSGTEACMSAIRLARGATGRKLILKFEGCYHGHADALLVKAGSGLATFGQPTSAGVPPEVTQHTLTLPYNGVEQLEAAFAQHGADIACLIMEPIGGNMNFVRASVEFTRRARELCTQHGALLIYDEVMTGFRVALGGAQSVYARAIPGFVPDITVLGKVVGGGMPLAAFGGRRAVMEQLAPLGPVYQAGTLSGNPIATACGLATLREIQREGFHEQLAARTRRLVDGLKNEAARAGVPLSADCEGGLFGYFLLPELPRNYEEVARSNAALFARLFHALLEHGIYTAPSLYEAGFVSAAHTDADIDATLEAAAQALRAL
;
A
#
# COMPACT_ATOMS: atom_id res chain seq x y z
N MET A 1 39.03 32.23 20.07
CA MET A 1 38.15 31.07 20.05
C MET A 1 37.57 30.98 18.64
N THR A 2 38.16 30.16 17.79
CA THR A 2 37.65 29.90 16.43
C THR A 2 36.49 28.96 16.55
N HIS A 3 35.26 29.46 16.42
CA HIS A 3 34.09 28.62 16.23
C HIS A 3 34.26 27.86 14.92
N SER A 4 34.67 26.60 15.00
CA SER A 4 34.54 25.66 13.89
C SER A 4 33.07 25.49 13.60
N THR A 5 32.52 26.28 12.67
CA THR A 5 31.17 26.08 12.15
C THR A 5 31.26 24.89 11.21
N VAL A 6 30.95 23.69 11.76
CA VAL A 6 30.62 22.54 10.92
C VAL A 6 29.48 23.01 10.01
N PRO A 7 29.59 22.91 8.68
CA PRO A 7 28.51 23.32 7.80
C PRO A 7 27.23 22.51 8.17
N PRO A 8 26.06 23.15 8.15
CA PRO A 8 24.81 22.46 8.50
C PRO A 8 24.62 21.25 7.58
N ASP A 9 24.11 20.15 8.15
CA ASP A 9 23.77 18.96 7.36
C ASP A 9 22.87 19.36 6.18
N PRO A 10 23.22 18.99 4.94
CA PRO A 10 22.46 19.37 3.74
C PRO A 10 20.98 19.02 3.80
N ASN A 11 20.61 17.91 4.45
CA ASN A 11 19.20 17.52 4.62
C ASN A 11 18.46 18.51 5.53
N SER A 12 19.09 18.97 6.60
CA SER A 12 18.50 19.98 7.51
C SER A 12 18.28 21.31 6.80
N ALA A 13 19.24 21.78 6.01
CA ALA A 13 19.11 23.01 5.22
C ALA A 13 17.98 22.90 4.17
N LEU A 14 17.82 21.73 3.53
CA LEU A 14 16.73 21.46 2.59
C LEU A 14 15.38 21.41 3.29
N MET A 15 15.29 20.82 4.49
CA MET A 15 14.07 20.79 5.28
C MET A 15 13.62 22.20 5.69
N GLU A 16 14.52 23.05 6.15
CA GLU A 16 14.20 24.46 6.45
C GLU A 16 13.68 25.20 5.22
N ARG A 17 14.33 24.99 4.08
CA ARG A 17 13.91 25.57 2.80
C ARG A 17 12.52 25.05 2.38
N ALA A 18 12.27 23.75 2.48
CA ALA A 18 11.01 23.11 2.13
C ALA A 18 9.85 23.65 2.97
N ARG A 19 10.04 23.81 4.29
CA ARG A 19 9.01 24.32 5.20
C ARG A 19 8.52 25.74 4.87
N ARG A 20 9.27 26.52 4.11
CA ARG A 20 8.85 27.86 3.67
C ARG A 20 7.72 27.83 2.62
N CYS A 21 7.66 26.73 1.81
CA CYS A 21 6.75 26.65 0.66
C CYS A 21 5.81 25.44 0.71
N ILE A 22 6.14 24.44 1.53
CA ILE A 22 5.39 23.17 1.61
C ILE A 22 4.98 22.95 3.08
N PRO A 23 3.71 22.74 3.39
CA PRO A 23 3.25 22.45 4.74
C PRO A 23 4.02 21.29 5.37
N GLY A 24 4.72 21.55 6.50
CA GLY A 24 5.58 20.56 7.15
C GLY A 24 6.84 20.18 6.36
N GLY A 25 7.11 20.78 5.19
CA GLY A 25 8.23 20.50 4.31
C GLY A 25 8.06 19.25 3.44
N VAL A 26 6.89 18.64 3.39
CA VAL A 26 6.62 17.36 2.70
C VAL A 26 5.27 17.36 2.00
N ASN A 27 5.13 16.56 0.93
CA ASN A 27 3.88 16.37 0.20
C ASN A 27 3.09 15.11 0.66
N SER A 28 3.56 14.44 1.72
CA SER A 28 2.83 13.36 2.41
C SER A 28 3.31 13.28 3.87
N PRO A 29 2.39 13.22 4.85
CA PRO A 29 2.71 13.43 6.28
C PRO A 29 3.79 12.51 6.85
N VAL A 30 3.78 11.22 6.49
CA VAL A 30 4.74 10.23 7.02
C VAL A 30 6.18 10.56 6.66
N ARG A 31 6.42 11.27 5.55
CA ARG A 31 7.77 11.68 5.10
C ARG A 31 8.45 12.71 6.01
N ALA A 32 7.68 13.37 6.89
CA ALA A 32 8.21 14.38 7.82
C ALA A 32 8.88 13.80 9.07
N PHE A 33 8.93 12.48 9.23
CA PHE A 33 9.48 11.80 10.42
C PHE A 33 8.76 12.15 11.74
N GLY A 34 7.49 12.55 11.65
CA GLY A 34 6.70 12.94 12.83
C GLY A 34 6.62 11.86 13.91
N ALA A 35 6.59 10.58 13.54
CA ALA A 35 6.51 9.47 14.49
C ALA A 35 7.85 9.06 15.10
N VAL A 36 8.99 9.35 14.45
CA VAL A 36 10.32 8.92 14.90
C VAL A 36 11.22 10.10 15.27
N GLY A 37 10.86 11.31 14.87
CA GLY A 37 11.67 12.52 15.07
C GLY A 37 12.86 12.62 14.10
N GLY A 38 13.64 13.68 14.27
CA GLY A 38 14.81 13.94 13.43
C GLY A 38 14.49 14.60 12.08
N THR A 39 15.47 14.63 11.19
CA THR A 39 15.37 15.18 9.84
C THR A 39 15.38 14.05 8.82
N PRO A 40 14.40 13.97 7.92
CA PRO A 40 14.38 12.95 6.88
C PRO A 40 15.51 13.17 5.86
N PRO A 41 16.06 12.09 5.26
CA PRO A 41 16.98 12.20 4.15
C PRO A 41 16.27 12.79 2.91
N PHE A 42 16.86 13.83 2.32
CA PHE A 42 16.39 14.36 1.04
C PHE A 42 17.08 13.59 -0.08
N VAL A 43 16.34 12.69 -0.71
CA VAL A 43 16.85 11.80 -1.75
C VAL A 43 17.17 12.59 -3.03
N THR A 44 18.40 12.46 -3.52
CA THR A 44 18.88 13.09 -4.75
C THR A 44 18.91 12.14 -5.95
N ARG A 45 19.06 10.85 -5.70
CA ARG A 45 19.00 9.79 -6.71
C ARG A 45 18.66 8.45 -6.10
N ALA A 46 18.15 7.55 -6.93
CA ALA A 46 17.88 6.16 -6.55
C ALA A 46 18.26 5.23 -7.72
N LYS A 47 18.80 4.04 -7.42
CA LYS A 47 19.14 3.02 -8.42
C LYS A 47 19.17 1.63 -7.78
N GLY A 48 18.52 0.65 -8.38
CA GLY A 48 18.44 -0.71 -7.85
C GLY A 48 17.79 -0.73 -6.47
N ALA A 49 18.45 -1.30 -5.48
CA ALA A 49 17.98 -1.37 -4.09
C ALA A 49 18.40 -0.15 -3.25
N TYR A 50 18.97 0.90 -3.86
CA TYR A 50 19.61 1.99 -3.11
C TYR A 50 19.03 3.36 -3.39
N VAL A 51 19.05 4.20 -2.35
CA VAL A 51 18.82 5.65 -2.44
C VAL A 51 20.02 6.40 -1.89
N TRP A 52 20.25 7.64 -2.36
CA TRP A 52 21.30 8.55 -1.88
C TRP A 52 20.69 9.86 -1.46
N ASP A 53 21.06 10.35 -0.28
CA ASP A 53 20.61 11.64 0.23
C ASP A 53 21.47 12.82 -0.25
N ALA A 54 21.05 14.01 0.13
CA ALA A 54 21.75 15.25 -0.23
C ALA A 54 23.13 15.38 0.42
N ALA A 55 23.43 14.63 1.46
CA ALA A 55 24.76 14.54 2.07
C ALA A 55 25.65 13.49 1.39
N GLY A 56 25.13 12.79 0.36
CA GLY A 56 25.83 11.72 -0.37
C GLY A 56 25.81 10.37 0.35
N ARG A 57 25.11 10.23 1.46
CA ARG A 57 24.97 8.94 2.17
C ARG A 57 24.08 8.00 1.37
N ARG A 58 24.51 6.74 1.27
CA ARG A 58 23.80 5.67 0.58
C ARG A 58 23.04 4.82 1.59
N TYR A 59 21.81 4.44 1.23
CA TYR A 59 20.97 3.56 2.03
C TYR A 59 20.47 2.38 1.19
N ILE A 60 20.39 1.19 1.80
CA ILE A 60 19.56 0.08 1.29
C ILE A 60 18.11 0.46 1.60
N ASP A 61 17.26 0.53 0.58
CA ASP A 61 15.91 1.10 0.65
C ASP A 61 14.83 0.02 0.74
N PHE A 62 14.24 -0.13 1.91
CA PHE A 62 13.08 -0.97 2.15
C PHE A 62 11.73 -0.21 2.12
N ILE A 63 11.74 1.09 1.75
CA ILE A 63 10.51 1.85 1.49
C ILE A 63 10.01 1.61 0.07
N GLY A 64 10.91 1.45 -0.91
CA GLY A 64 10.57 1.14 -2.30
C GLY A 64 9.53 2.09 -2.89
N SER A 65 9.66 3.41 -2.61
CA SER A 65 8.68 4.45 -2.98
C SER A 65 7.27 4.19 -2.39
N TRP A 66 7.17 3.52 -1.25
CA TRP A 66 5.92 3.08 -0.62
C TRP A 66 5.19 1.97 -1.42
N GLY A 67 5.98 1.14 -2.11
CA GLY A 67 5.50 -0.07 -2.77
C GLY A 67 5.64 -0.16 -4.28
N PRO A 68 5.64 0.91 -5.09
CA PRO A 68 5.74 0.78 -6.55
C PRO A 68 7.02 0.11 -7.05
N ALA A 69 8.15 0.32 -6.38
CA ALA A 69 9.47 -0.11 -6.87
C ALA A 69 9.75 -1.62 -6.68
N ILE A 70 8.86 -2.47 -7.19
CA ILE A 70 9.03 -3.94 -7.10
C ILE A 70 10.28 -4.44 -7.85
N LEU A 71 10.66 -3.76 -8.94
CA LEU A 71 11.87 -4.05 -9.72
C LEU A 71 13.12 -3.38 -9.14
N GLY A 72 12.98 -2.55 -8.11
CA GLY A 72 13.97 -1.59 -7.66
C GLY A 72 13.85 -0.27 -8.43
N HIS A 73 14.73 0.67 -8.06
CA HIS A 73 14.76 2.01 -8.66
C HIS A 73 15.45 2.01 -10.01
N ALA A 74 14.97 2.86 -10.93
CA ALA A 74 15.57 3.13 -12.22
C ALA A 74 15.86 1.85 -13.03
N HIS A 75 14.90 0.90 -13.08
CA HIS A 75 15.03 -0.32 -13.84
C HIS A 75 15.18 0.00 -15.35
N PRO A 76 16.21 -0.52 -16.06
CA PRO A 76 16.49 -0.12 -17.43
C PRO A 76 15.30 -0.26 -18.39
N ALA A 77 14.64 -1.41 -18.43
CA ALA A 77 13.51 -1.64 -19.33
C ALA A 77 12.33 -0.70 -19.08
N VAL A 78 12.12 -0.28 -17.81
CA VAL A 78 11.08 0.70 -17.46
C VAL A 78 11.48 2.10 -17.89
N LEU A 79 12.73 2.50 -17.67
CA LEU A 79 13.24 3.80 -18.11
C LEU A 79 13.19 3.93 -19.63
N ASP A 80 13.63 2.90 -20.36
CA ASP A 80 13.61 2.88 -21.83
C ASP A 80 12.18 3.04 -22.36
N ALA A 81 11.21 2.33 -21.79
CA ALA A 81 9.80 2.44 -22.18
C ALA A 81 9.24 3.85 -21.92
N VAL A 82 9.55 4.45 -20.76
CA VAL A 82 9.14 5.81 -20.39
C VAL A 82 9.78 6.84 -21.31
N CYS A 83 11.09 6.76 -21.55
CA CYS A 83 11.81 7.69 -22.40
C CYS A 83 11.31 7.60 -23.87
N SER A 84 11.07 6.39 -24.37
CA SER A 84 10.49 6.21 -25.72
C SER A 84 9.08 6.81 -25.81
N ALA A 85 8.21 6.53 -24.84
CA ALA A 85 6.87 7.10 -24.82
C ALA A 85 6.85 8.63 -24.74
N ALA A 86 7.81 9.22 -24.02
CA ALA A 86 7.92 10.66 -23.87
C ALA A 86 8.26 11.39 -25.20
N GLN A 87 8.91 10.72 -26.13
CA GLN A 87 9.20 11.28 -27.47
C GLN A 87 7.93 11.50 -28.29
N ASP A 88 6.89 10.69 -28.07
CA ASP A 88 5.60 10.83 -28.76
C ASP A 88 4.68 11.89 -28.12
N GLY A 89 5.02 12.37 -26.91
CA GLY A 89 4.23 13.34 -26.12
C GLY A 89 3.83 12.81 -24.76
N LEU A 90 3.52 13.74 -23.85
CA LEU A 90 3.28 13.40 -22.44
C LEU A 90 1.80 13.11 -22.14
N SER A 91 0.86 13.71 -22.90
CA SER A 91 -0.57 13.60 -22.68
C SER A 91 -1.32 14.05 -23.92
N PHE A 92 -2.39 13.36 -24.28
CA PHE A 92 -3.10 13.62 -25.54
C PHE A 92 -4.55 14.08 -25.33
N GLY A 93 -5.16 13.79 -24.18
CA GLY A 93 -6.60 14.02 -23.96
C GLY A 93 -7.48 13.17 -24.88
N ALA A 94 -6.95 12.04 -25.38
CA ALA A 94 -7.58 11.11 -26.31
C ALA A 94 -7.17 9.68 -25.98
N PRO A 95 -7.96 8.65 -26.38
CA PRO A 95 -7.60 7.25 -26.19
C PRO A 95 -6.28 6.87 -26.88
N THR A 96 -5.55 5.92 -26.30
CA THR A 96 -4.28 5.41 -26.83
C THR A 96 -4.24 3.90 -26.88
N GLU A 97 -3.46 3.32 -27.78
CA GLU A 97 -3.24 1.88 -27.85
C GLU A 97 -2.56 1.35 -26.57
N ARG A 98 -1.69 2.17 -25.94
CA ARG A 98 -0.96 1.78 -24.71
C ARG A 98 -1.90 1.58 -23.52
N GLU A 99 -2.96 2.38 -23.39
CA GLU A 99 -3.95 2.16 -22.33
C GLU A 99 -4.80 0.91 -22.57
N ILE A 100 -5.12 0.59 -23.83
CA ILE A 100 -5.79 -0.65 -24.19
C ILE A 100 -4.91 -1.84 -23.80
N ALA A 101 -3.64 -1.84 -24.22
CA ALA A 101 -2.69 -2.90 -23.93
C ALA A 101 -2.49 -3.11 -22.42
N LEU A 102 -2.45 -2.04 -21.64
CA LEU A 102 -2.36 -2.14 -20.17
C LEU A 102 -3.65 -2.72 -19.56
N ALA A 103 -4.82 -2.29 -20.04
CA ALA A 103 -6.09 -2.83 -19.59
C ALA A 103 -6.24 -4.33 -19.88
N GLU A 104 -5.89 -4.76 -21.10
CA GLU A 104 -5.87 -6.17 -21.49
C GLU A 104 -4.93 -6.99 -20.60
N GLU A 105 -3.75 -6.45 -20.32
CA GLU A 105 -2.75 -7.13 -19.48
C GLU A 105 -3.24 -7.26 -18.03
N ILE A 106 -3.85 -6.23 -17.46
CA ILE A 106 -4.45 -6.30 -16.11
C ILE A 106 -5.55 -7.36 -16.07
N CYS A 107 -6.48 -7.35 -17.03
CA CYS A 107 -7.57 -8.34 -17.10
C CYS A 107 -7.04 -9.77 -17.26
N ARG A 108 -5.98 -9.95 -18.04
CA ARG A 108 -5.34 -11.26 -18.23
C ARG A 108 -4.69 -11.79 -16.95
N LEU A 109 -4.01 -10.91 -16.19
CA LEU A 109 -3.30 -11.27 -14.95
C LEU A 109 -4.22 -11.39 -13.74
N MET A 110 -5.34 -10.70 -13.76
CA MET A 110 -6.37 -10.72 -12.71
C MET A 110 -7.75 -11.02 -13.30
N PRO A 111 -8.11 -12.29 -13.53
CA PRO A 111 -9.36 -12.66 -14.20
C PRO A 111 -10.66 -12.24 -13.49
N SER A 112 -10.57 -11.84 -12.22
CA SER A 112 -11.68 -11.20 -11.49
C SER A 112 -12.07 -9.83 -12.07
N MET A 113 -11.15 -9.21 -12.82
CA MET A 113 -11.33 -7.92 -13.49
C MET A 113 -11.65 -8.13 -14.96
N GLU A 114 -12.94 -8.39 -15.28
CA GLU A 114 -13.40 -8.53 -16.67
C GLU A 114 -13.33 -7.21 -17.45
N GLN A 115 -13.41 -6.09 -16.74
CA GLN A 115 -13.18 -4.74 -17.24
C GLN A 115 -12.43 -3.91 -16.21
N VAL A 116 -11.65 -2.94 -16.69
CA VAL A 116 -10.84 -2.06 -15.85
C VAL A 116 -10.97 -0.59 -16.29
N ARG A 117 -10.91 0.32 -15.33
CA ARG A 117 -10.81 1.76 -15.55
C ARG A 117 -9.52 2.27 -14.92
N LEU A 118 -8.69 2.94 -15.70
CA LEU A 118 -7.45 3.57 -15.23
C LEU A 118 -7.76 4.91 -14.56
N VAL A 119 -7.00 5.22 -13.52
CA VAL A 119 -7.01 6.47 -12.76
C VAL A 119 -5.57 6.83 -12.35
N SER A 120 -5.36 7.96 -11.68
CA SER A 120 -4.00 8.43 -11.37
C SER A 120 -3.51 8.05 -9.96
N SER A 121 -4.39 7.66 -9.05
CA SER A 121 -4.03 7.33 -7.66
C SER A 121 -4.94 6.26 -7.05
N GLY A 122 -4.44 5.55 -6.03
CA GLY A 122 -5.24 4.61 -5.24
C GLY A 122 -6.45 5.29 -4.57
N THR A 123 -6.32 6.54 -4.17
CA THR A 123 -7.45 7.34 -3.63
C THR A 123 -8.57 7.49 -4.66
N GLU A 124 -8.23 7.85 -5.91
CA GLU A 124 -9.22 7.95 -6.99
C GLU A 124 -9.86 6.58 -7.29
N ALA A 125 -9.06 5.53 -7.28
CA ALA A 125 -9.54 4.17 -7.52
C ALA A 125 -10.54 3.72 -6.44
N CYS A 126 -10.21 3.86 -5.16
CA CYS A 126 -11.11 3.53 -4.04
C CYS A 126 -12.37 4.39 -4.04
N MET A 127 -12.23 5.71 -4.21
CA MET A 127 -13.34 6.65 -4.30
C MET A 127 -14.31 6.25 -5.43
N SER A 128 -13.77 5.91 -6.60
CA SER A 128 -14.56 5.53 -7.77
C SER A 128 -15.21 4.16 -7.61
N ALA A 129 -14.49 3.18 -7.04
CA ALA A 129 -15.03 1.85 -6.74
C ALA A 129 -16.22 1.91 -5.76
N ILE A 130 -16.12 2.74 -4.73
CA ILE A 130 -17.22 2.94 -3.76
C ILE A 130 -18.42 3.64 -4.43
N ARG A 131 -18.18 4.68 -5.23
CA ARG A 131 -19.26 5.33 -5.99
C ARG A 131 -19.94 4.34 -6.93
N LEU A 132 -19.16 3.52 -7.62
CA LEU A 132 -19.66 2.46 -8.49
C LEU A 132 -20.49 1.45 -7.71
N ALA A 133 -20.01 0.98 -6.57
CA ALA A 133 -20.74 0.03 -5.72
C ALA A 133 -22.08 0.59 -5.23
N ARG A 134 -22.10 1.86 -4.81
CA ARG A 134 -23.34 2.55 -4.45
C ARG A 134 -24.30 2.69 -5.64
N GLY A 135 -23.80 3.06 -6.80
CA GLY A 135 -24.61 3.15 -8.02
C GLY A 135 -25.19 1.82 -8.48
N ALA A 136 -24.38 0.76 -8.45
CA ALA A 136 -24.77 -0.57 -8.87
C ALA A 136 -25.77 -1.25 -7.92
N THR A 137 -25.71 -0.95 -6.62
CA THR A 137 -26.59 -1.55 -5.61
C THR A 137 -27.79 -0.68 -5.24
N GLY A 138 -27.73 0.62 -5.52
CA GLY A 138 -28.71 1.60 -5.04
C GLY A 138 -28.67 1.86 -3.53
N ARG A 139 -27.62 1.39 -2.83
CA ARG A 139 -27.48 1.43 -1.37
C ARG A 139 -26.47 2.49 -0.92
N LYS A 140 -26.46 2.80 0.40
CA LYS A 140 -25.68 3.94 0.91
C LYS A 140 -24.49 3.55 1.77
N LEU A 141 -24.60 2.48 2.56
CA LEU A 141 -23.60 2.17 3.58
C LEU A 141 -22.34 1.57 2.98
N ILE A 142 -21.19 2.00 3.50
CA ILE A 142 -19.86 1.42 3.29
C ILE A 142 -19.46 0.72 4.58
N LEU A 143 -18.96 -0.49 4.49
CA LEU A 143 -18.30 -1.17 5.59
C LEU A 143 -16.80 -1.20 5.33
N LYS A 144 -15.99 -0.74 6.28
CA LYS A 144 -14.52 -0.79 6.26
C LYS A 144 -13.98 -1.27 7.60
N PHE A 145 -12.65 -1.44 7.68
CA PHE A 145 -12.00 -1.92 8.90
C PHE A 145 -11.02 -0.92 9.48
N GLU A 146 -10.91 -0.93 10.81
CA GLU A 146 -9.93 -0.13 11.54
C GLU A 146 -8.51 -0.51 11.14
N GLY A 147 -7.62 0.48 11.04
CA GLY A 147 -6.25 0.27 10.58
C GLY A 147 -6.08 0.16 9.07
N CYS A 148 -7.15 -0.08 8.29
CA CYS A 148 -7.10 -0.07 6.83
C CYS A 148 -7.19 1.35 6.27
N TYR A 149 -6.36 1.63 5.26
CA TYR A 149 -6.36 2.91 4.54
C TYR A 149 -6.73 2.69 3.06
N HIS A 150 -7.73 3.42 2.61
CA HIS A 150 -8.25 3.32 1.25
C HIS A 150 -8.23 4.67 0.52
N GLY A 151 -7.20 5.48 0.78
CA GLY A 151 -7.10 6.85 0.28
C GLY A 151 -7.80 7.88 1.19
N HIS A 152 -7.73 9.14 0.77
CA HIS A 152 -8.17 10.28 1.59
C HIS A 152 -9.48 10.94 1.10
N ALA A 153 -10.36 10.17 0.45
CA ALA A 153 -11.73 10.62 0.20
C ALA A 153 -12.47 10.75 1.54
N ASP A 154 -13.26 11.81 1.70
CA ASP A 154 -13.88 12.19 2.98
C ASP A 154 -14.64 11.05 3.65
N ALA A 155 -15.42 10.28 2.88
CA ALA A 155 -16.17 9.13 3.37
C ALA A 155 -15.30 8.00 3.96
N LEU A 156 -13.98 8.02 3.70
CA LEU A 156 -13.02 7.00 4.14
C LEU A 156 -12.13 7.47 5.30
N LEU A 157 -12.14 8.78 5.61
CA LEU A 157 -11.41 9.37 6.74
C LEU A 157 -12.21 9.24 8.04
N VAL A 158 -12.36 8.00 8.48
CA VAL A 158 -13.22 7.59 9.60
C VAL A 158 -12.47 6.65 10.52
N LYS A 159 -12.70 6.78 11.83
CA LYS A 159 -12.22 5.84 12.84
C LYS A 159 -13.39 5.09 13.49
N ALA A 160 -13.10 3.92 14.04
CA ALA A 160 -14.03 3.20 14.89
C ALA A 160 -14.25 3.97 16.22
N GLY A 161 -15.43 3.83 16.80
CA GLY A 161 -15.66 4.12 18.21
C GLY A 161 -15.26 2.91 19.07
N SER A 162 -15.13 3.07 20.39
CA SER A 162 -14.67 2.02 21.28
C SER A 162 -15.60 0.77 21.27
N GLY A 163 -15.10 -0.32 20.73
CA GLY A 163 -15.57 -1.70 21.03
C GLY A 163 -16.80 -2.23 20.31
N LEU A 164 -17.52 -1.45 19.50
CA LEU A 164 -18.72 -1.88 18.77
C LEU A 164 -18.72 -1.34 17.34
N ALA A 165 -19.47 -1.97 16.44
CA ALA A 165 -19.76 -1.41 15.11
C ALA A 165 -20.33 0.00 15.26
N THR A 166 -19.55 1.02 14.89
CA THR A 166 -19.97 2.41 15.04
C THR A 166 -19.95 3.12 13.71
N PHE A 167 -20.98 3.92 13.47
CA PHE A 167 -20.94 4.90 12.40
C PHE A 167 -19.78 5.88 12.66
N GLY A 168 -18.91 6.05 11.66
CA GLY A 168 -17.60 6.61 11.85
C GLY A 168 -17.57 8.05 12.28
N GLN A 169 -16.70 8.33 13.24
CA GLN A 169 -16.28 9.68 13.59
C GLN A 169 -15.21 10.15 12.61
N PRO A 170 -15.28 11.38 12.07
CA PRO A 170 -14.23 11.91 11.22
C PRO A 170 -12.86 11.84 11.90
N THR A 171 -11.82 11.42 11.14
CA THR A 171 -10.43 11.40 11.61
C THR A 171 -9.65 12.65 11.20
N SER A 172 -10.24 13.48 10.35
CA SER A 172 -9.62 14.71 9.85
C SER A 172 -10.52 15.91 10.12
N ALA A 173 -9.92 17.00 10.56
CA ALA A 173 -10.59 18.32 10.53
C ALA A 173 -10.98 18.63 9.07
N GLY A 174 -12.14 19.27 8.90
CA GLY A 174 -12.70 19.62 7.60
C GLY A 174 -13.58 18.53 6.95
N VAL A 175 -13.65 17.34 7.54
CA VAL A 175 -14.61 16.31 7.10
C VAL A 175 -15.90 16.44 7.92
N PRO A 176 -17.04 16.78 7.26
CA PRO A 176 -18.32 16.90 7.97
C PRO A 176 -18.82 15.52 8.45
N PRO A 177 -19.44 15.43 9.63
CA PRO A 177 -20.02 14.18 10.13
C PRO A 177 -21.07 13.57 9.18
N GLU A 178 -21.78 14.40 8.44
CA GLU A 178 -22.79 13.99 7.44
C GLU A 178 -22.18 13.17 6.29
N VAL A 179 -20.90 13.36 5.99
CA VAL A 179 -20.19 12.58 4.95
C VAL A 179 -19.81 11.20 5.49
N THR A 180 -19.46 11.12 6.76
CA THR A 180 -18.99 9.88 7.40
C THR A 180 -20.10 9.03 8.00
N GLN A 181 -21.32 9.57 8.17
CA GLN A 181 -22.47 8.89 8.78
C GLN A 181 -22.90 7.59 8.06
N HIS A 182 -22.48 7.41 6.81
CA HIS A 182 -22.76 6.22 6.01
C HIS A 182 -21.57 5.26 5.91
N THR A 183 -20.57 5.40 6.76
CA THR A 183 -19.42 4.51 6.82
C THR A 183 -19.35 3.82 8.17
N LEU A 184 -19.55 2.49 8.15
CA LEU A 184 -19.36 1.60 9.29
C LEU A 184 -17.89 1.20 9.36
N THR A 185 -17.29 1.31 10.55
CA THR A 185 -15.93 0.83 10.79
C THR A 185 -15.97 -0.28 11.84
N LEU A 186 -15.37 -1.42 11.53
CA LEU A 186 -15.29 -2.61 12.36
C LEU A 186 -13.84 -2.95 12.70
N PRO A 187 -13.60 -3.71 13.79
CA PRO A 187 -12.28 -4.29 14.02
C PRO A 187 -11.88 -5.23 12.87
N TYR A 188 -10.62 -5.13 12.45
CA TYR A 188 -10.07 -6.05 11.46
C TYR A 188 -9.95 -7.45 12.05
N ASN A 189 -10.25 -8.49 11.28
CA ASN A 189 -10.39 -9.89 11.72
C ASN A 189 -11.52 -10.17 12.74
N GLY A 190 -12.42 -9.21 12.96
CA GLY A 190 -13.57 -9.35 13.85
C GLY A 190 -14.75 -10.05 13.16
N VAL A 191 -14.78 -11.38 13.15
CA VAL A 191 -15.82 -12.18 12.46
C VAL A 191 -17.21 -11.93 13.10
N GLU A 192 -17.30 -11.96 14.42
CA GLU A 192 -18.56 -11.75 15.14
C GLU A 192 -19.14 -10.34 14.89
N GLN A 193 -18.27 -9.32 14.90
CA GLN A 193 -18.66 -7.94 14.62
C GLN A 193 -19.12 -7.77 13.16
N LEU A 194 -18.46 -8.47 12.24
CA LEU A 194 -18.83 -8.49 10.84
C LEU A 194 -20.21 -9.11 10.64
N GLU A 195 -20.50 -10.26 11.26
CA GLU A 195 -21.80 -10.94 11.23
C GLU A 195 -22.91 -10.07 11.83
N ALA A 196 -22.66 -9.47 12.99
CA ALA A 196 -23.60 -8.57 13.64
C ALA A 196 -23.94 -7.34 12.78
N ALA A 197 -22.92 -6.74 12.12
CA ALA A 197 -23.14 -5.61 11.22
C ALA A 197 -23.99 -5.98 10.00
N PHE A 198 -23.74 -7.13 9.40
CA PHE A 198 -24.58 -7.61 8.29
C PHE A 198 -25.99 -8.03 8.73
N ALA A 199 -26.16 -8.63 9.91
CA ALA A 199 -27.46 -8.95 10.46
C ALA A 199 -28.32 -7.69 10.69
N GLN A 200 -27.70 -6.59 11.13
CA GLN A 200 -28.39 -5.34 11.42
C GLN A 200 -28.57 -4.45 10.18
N HIS A 201 -27.59 -4.36 9.29
CA HIS A 201 -27.52 -3.37 8.21
C HIS A 201 -27.37 -3.97 6.81
N GLY A 202 -27.39 -5.30 6.66
CA GLY A 202 -27.04 -5.97 5.40
C GLY A 202 -27.86 -5.52 4.18
N ALA A 203 -29.12 -5.11 4.39
CA ALA A 203 -29.96 -4.57 3.32
C ALA A 203 -29.51 -3.21 2.79
N ASP A 204 -28.79 -2.42 3.60
CA ASP A 204 -28.36 -1.07 3.27
C ASP A 204 -26.87 -0.99 2.88
N ILE A 205 -26.09 -2.05 3.12
CA ILE A 205 -24.67 -2.10 2.79
C ILE A 205 -24.51 -2.20 1.27
N ALA A 206 -23.92 -1.16 0.67
CA ALA A 206 -23.55 -1.12 -0.74
C ALA A 206 -22.30 -1.98 -1.00
N CYS A 207 -21.30 -1.82 -0.15
CA CYS A 207 -20.05 -2.54 -0.26
C CYS A 207 -19.33 -2.72 1.08
N LEU A 208 -18.51 -3.76 1.13
CA LEU A 208 -17.45 -3.96 2.09
C LEU A 208 -16.13 -3.72 1.36
N ILE A 209 -15.28 -2.82 1.88
CA ILE A 209 -13.92 -2.59 1.36
C ILE A 209 -12.88 -3.06 2.38
N MET A 210 -11.89 -3.86 1.93
CA MET A 210 -10.84 -4.38 2.80
C MET A 210 -9.50 -4.49 2.08
N GLU A 211 -8.42 -4.24 2.81
CA GLU A 211 -7.09 -4.70 2.42
C GLU A 211 -6.97 -6.20 2.75
N PRO A 212 -6.48 -7.06 1.86
CA PRO A 212 -6.24 -8.48 2.18
C PRO A 212 -5.11 -8.69 3.20
N ILE A 213 -4.14 -7.79 3.16
CA ILE A 213 -3.08 -7.62 4.14
C ILE A 213 -3.07 -6.15 4.49
N GLY A 214 -3.38 -5.81 5.73
CA GLY A 214 -3.42 -4.44 6.21
C GLY A 214 -2.02 -3.84 6.29
N GLY A 215 -1.58 -3.24 5.18
CA GLY A 215 -0.25 -2.64 5.04
C GLY A 215 -0.14 -1.29 5.72
N ASN A 216 -1.27 -0.67 6.08
CA ASN A 216 -1.34 0.59 6.82
C ASN A 216 -1.47 0.38 8.35
N MET A 217 -1.39 -0.86 8.78
CA MET A 217 -1.12 -1.27 10.16
C MET A 217 0.07 -2.23 10.19
N ASN A 218 1.11 -1.89 9.43
CA ASN A 218 2.34 -2.62 9.16
C ASN A 218 2.08 -3.85 8.27
N PHE A 219 1.89 -5.03 8.84
CA PHE A 219 1.62 -6.26 8.10
C PHE A 219 0.68 -7.15 8.89
N VAL A 220 -0.62 -6.86 8.81
CA VAL A 220 -1.64 -7.69 9.47
C VAL A 220 -2.44 -8.44 8.41
N ARG A 221 -2.38 -9.78 8.44
CA ARG A 221 -3.15 -10.60 7.49
C ARG A 221 -4.63 -10.65 7.86
N ALA A 222 -5.49 -10.57 6.87
CA ALA A 222 -6.84 -11.09 7.03
C ALA A 222 -6.77 -12.61 7.26
N SER A 223 -7.46 -13.12 8.25
CA SER A 223 -7.57 -14.57 8.41
C SER A 223 -8.38 -15.17 7.25
N VAL A 224 -8.11 -16.43 6.93
CA VAL A 224 -8.86 -17.16 5.90
C VAL A 224 -10.35 -17.21 6.25
N GLU A 225 -10.68 -17.42 7.54
CA GLU A 225 -12.05 -17.43 8.04
C GLU A 225 -12.74 -16.08 7.83
N PHE A 226 -12.10 -14.99 8.24
CA PHE A 226 -12.61 -13.63 8.10
C PHE A 226 -12.85 -13.27 6.62
N THR A 227 -11.89 -13.58 5.74
CA THR A 227 -11.99 -13.32 4.30
C THR A 227 -13.13 -14.13 3.67
N ARG A 228 -13.24 -15.41 4.02
CA ARG A 228 -14.35 -16.27 3.54
C ARG A 228 -15.69 -15.73 4.02
N ARG A 229 -15.79 -15.39 5.30
CA ARG A 229 -17.01 -14.88 5.87
C ARG A 229 -17.44 -13.54 5.27
N ALA A 230 -16.49 -12.64 5.02
CA ALA A 230 -16.72 -11.37 4.31
C ALA A 230 -17.32 -11.62 2.91
N ARG A 231 -16.76 -12.57 2.14
CA ARG A 231 -17.30 -12.93 0.82
C ARG A 231 -18.70 -13.51 0.90
N GLU A 232 -18.93 -14.45 1.82
CA GLU A 232 -20.24 -15.10 2.02
C GLU A 232 -21.33 -14.09 2.36
N LEU A 233 -21.06 -13.20 3.34
CA LEU A 233 -22.02 -12.19 3.76
C LEU A 233 -22.32 -11.17 2.66
N CYS A 234 -21.30 -10.71 1.92
CA CYS A 234 -21.53 -9.86 0.77
C CYS A 234 -22.43 -10.53 -0.25
N THR A 235 -22.20 -11.83 -0.56
CA THR A 235 -23.02 -12.59 -1.50
C THR A 235 -24.45 -12.76 -0.99
N GLN A 236 -24.61 -13.15 0.27
CA GLN A 236 -25.92 -13.38 0.90
C GLN A 236 -26.79 -12.12 0.92
N HIS A 237 -26.20 -10.98 1.17
CA HIS A 237 -26.90 -9.70 1.30
C HIS A 237 -26.90 -8.87 0.02
N GLY A 238 -26.24 -9.31 -1.05
CA GLY A 238 -26.14 -8.57 -2.31
C GLY A 238 -25.31 -7.28 -2.19
N ALA A 239 -24.40 -7.21 -1.23
CA ALA A 239 -23.39 -6.18 -1.13
C ALA A 239 -22.18 -6.53 -2.02
N LEU A 240 -21.41 -5.53 -2.46
CA LEU A 240 -20.21 -5.78 -3.27
C LEU A 240 -18.97 -5.85 -2.38
N LEU A 241 -18.14 -6.88 -2.58
CA LEU A 241 -16.82 -6.98 -1.96
C LEU A 241 -15.79 -6.22 -2.81
N ILE A 242 -15.27 -5.12 -2.28
CA ILE A 242 -14.14 -4.37 -2.86
C ILE A 242 -12.87 -4.85 -2.19
N TYR A 243 -11.97 -5.43 -2.98
CA TYR A 243 -10.68 -5.92 -2.51
C TYR A 243 -9.60 -4.89 -2.85
N ASP A 244 -9.10 -4.21 -1.83
CA ASP A 244 -8.07 -3.18 -2.00
C ASP A 244 -6.70 -3.83 -2.12
N GLU A 245 -6.28 -4.01 -3.34
CA GLU A 245 -4.97 -4.54 -3.73
C GLU A 245 -3.98 -3.44 -4.13
N VAL A 246 -4.20 -2.21 -3.70
CA VAL A 246 -3.26 -1.11 -3.98
C VAL A 246 -1.85 -1.44 -3.49
N MET A 247 -1.73 -2.15 -2.37
CA MET A 247 -0.45 -2.54 -1.80
C MET A 247 -0.01 -3.95 -2.20
N THR A 248 -0.94 -4.86 -2.31
CA THR A 248 -0.70 -6.31 -2.53
C THR A 248 -0.72 -6.72 -4.00
N GLY A 249 -1.45 -5.99 -4.84
CA GLY A 249 -1.62 -6.31 -6.26
C GLY A 249 -0.29 -6.39 -7.00
N PHE A 250 -0.05 -7.49 -7.71
CA PHE A 250 1.19 -7.81 -8.42
C PHE A 250 2.46 -7.90 -7.54
N ARG A 251 2.36 -7.60 -6.25
CA ARG A 251 3.50 -7.60 -5.33
C ARG A 251 3.63 -8.91 -4.57
N VAL A 252 2.54 -9.38 -3.97
CA VAL A 252 2.57 -10.60 -3.14
C VAL A 252 2.52 -11.87 -3.99
N ALA A 253 1.88 -11.78 -5.14
CA ALA A 253 1.84 -12.78 -6.20
C ALA A 253 1.46 -12.08 -7.52
N LEU A 254 1.66 -12.72 -8.67
CA LEU A 254 1.31 -12.17 -9.98
C LEU A 254 -0.20 -11.86 -10.09
N GLY A 255 -1.07 -12.72 -9.53
CA GLY A 255 -2.52 -12.49 -9.44
C GLY A 255 -2.96 -11.76 -8.17
N GLY A 256 -2.04 -11.06 -7.46
CA GLY A 256 -2.33 -10.36 -6.22
C GLY A 256 -2.67 -11.27 -5.04
N ALA A 257 -3.09 -10.67 -3.92
CA ALA A 257 -3.49 -11.42 -2.73
C ALA A 257 -4.76 -12.25 -2.95
N GLN A 258 -5.66 -11.84 -3.83
CA GLN A 258 -6.83 -12.64 -4.19
C GLN A 258 -6.44 -14.04 -4.68
N SER A 259 -5.36 -14.17 -5.44
CA SER A 259 -4.83 -15.47 -5.89
C SER A 259 -4.24 -16.29 -4.74
N VAL A 260 -3.69 -15.64 -3.72
CA VAL A 260 -3.19 -16.30 -2.50
C VAL A 260 -4.34 -16.86 -1.70
N TYR A 261 -5.39 -16.05 -1.45
CA TYR A 261 -6.57 -16.46 -0.70
C TYR A 261 -7.42 -17.51 -1.42
N ALA A 262 -7.50 -17.47 -2.76
CA ALA A 262 -8.20 -18.46 -3.56
C ALA A 262 -7.67 -19.91 -3.38
N ARG A 263 -6.41 -20.07 -2.95
CA ARG A 263 -5.84 -21.40 -2.63
C ARG A 263 -6.51 -22.02 -1.39
N ALA A 264 -6.90 -21.20 -0.43
CA ALA A 264 -7.54 -21.64 0.81
C ALA A 264 -9.06 -21.49 0.80
N ILE A 265 -9.61 -20.68 -0.10
CA ILE A 265 -11.05 -20.42 -0.25
C ILE A 265 -11.43 -20.72 -1.70
N PRO A 266 -11.84 -21.94 -2.03
CA PRO A 266 -12.23 -22.30 -3.39
C PRO A 266 -13.33 -21.39 -3.95
N GLY A 267 -13.09 -20.86 -5.15
CA GLY A 267 -14.04 -19.95 -5.80
C GLY A 267 -14.05 -18.52 -5.25
N PHE A 268 -13.08 -18.13 -4.42
CA PHE A 268 -12.96 -16.76 -3.93
C PHE A 268 -12.68 -15.79 -5.10
N VAL A 269 -13.61 -14.86 -5.30
CA VAL A 269 -13.50 -13.78 -6.28
C VAL A 269 -14.11 -12.50 -5.67
N PRO A 270 -13.39 -11.38 -5.62
CA PRO A 270 -13.96 -10.09 -5.27
C PRO A 270 -14.87 -9.58 -6.40
N ASP A 271 -15.82 -8.68 -6.07
CA ASP A 271 -16.69 -8.05 -7.06
C ASP A 271 -16.00 -6.89 -7.78
N ILE A 272 -15.17 -6.15 -7.03
CA ILE A 272 -14.33 -5.05 -7.52
C ILE A 272 -12.94 -5.21 -6.91
N THR A 273 -11.90 -5.04 -7.71
CA THR A 273 -10.50 -4.97 -7.26
C THR A 273 -9.97 -3.56 -7.52
N VAL A 274 -9.24 -3.03 -6.55
CA VAL A 274 -8.56 -1.74 -6.65
C VAL A 274 -7.06 -1.98 -6.72
N LEU A 275 -6.38 -1.34 -7.67
CA LEU A 275 -4.94 -1.45 -7.92
C LEU A 275 -4.26 -0.08 -7.87
N GLY A 276 -3.01 -0.07 -7.47
CA GLY A 276 -2.14 1.10 -7.47
C GLY A 276 -0.67 0.67 -7.38
N LYS A 277 0.20 1.59 -7.02
CA LYS A 277 1.62 1.31 -6.73
C LYS A 277 2.31 0.52 -7.86
N VAL A 278 2.43 -0.81 -7.73
CA VAL A 278 3.13 -1.69 -8.70
C VAL A 278 2.57 -1.56 -10.11
N VAL A 279 1.25 -1.45 -10.27
CA VAL A 279 0.62 -1.31 -11.60
C VAL A 279 1.09 -0.04 -12.33
N GLY A 280 1.52 0.99 -11.60
CA GLY A 280 2.09 2.21 -12.15
C GLY A 280 3.61 2.17 -12.32
N GLY A 281 4.30 1.19 -11.72
CA GLY A 281 5.76 1.03 -11.84
C GLY A 281 6.60 2.19 -11.33
N GLY A 282 6.00 3.12 -10.57
CA GLY A 282 6.63 4.35 -10.06
C GLY A 282 6.00 5.63 -10.61
N MET A 283 5.15 5.54 -11.64
CA MET A 283 4.39 6.68 -12.18
C MET A 283 3.00 6.77 -11.53
N PRO A 284 2.36 7.97 -11.55
CA PRO A 284 1.01 8.17 -11.04
C PRO A 284 -0.01 7.42 -11.92
N LEU A 285 -0.28 6.16 -11.56
CA LEU A 285 -1.26 5.30 -12.21
C LEU A 285 -1.82 4.34 -11.17
N ALA A 286 -3.12 4.17 -11.23
CA ALA A 286 -3.90 3.20 -10.49
C ALA A 286 -5.05 2.70 -11.36
N ALA A 287 -5.80 1.73 -10.88
CA ALA A 287 -6.94 1.19 -11.60
C ALA A 287 -7.99 0.64 -10.62
N PHE A 288 -9.21 0.55 -11.07
CA PHE A 288 -10.24 -0.27 -10.45
C PHE A 288 -10.97 -1.04 -11.54
N GLY A 289 -11.41 -2.23 -11.23
CA GLY A 289 -12.07 -3.09 -12.19
C GLY A 289 -12.80 -4.23 -11.50
N GLY A 290 -13.58 -4.98 -12.24
CA GLY A 290 -14.37 -6.06 -11.68
C GLY A 290 -15.26 -6.71 -12.75
N ARG A 291 -16.32 -7.36 -12.29
CA ARG A 291 -17.29 -8.01 -13.18
C ARG A 291 -17.90 -7.01 -14.16
N ARG A 292 -18.04 -7.39 -15.42
CA ARG A 292 -18.56 -6.56 -16.51
C ARG A 292 -19.88 -5.88 -16.13
N ALA A 293 -20.83 -6.64 -15.58
CA ALA A 293 -22.15 -6.12 -15.19
C ALA A 293 -22.08 -4.97 -14.15
N VAL A 294 -21.04 -4.95 -13.30
CA VAL A 294 -20.81 -3.87 -12.36
C VAL A 294 -20.11 -2.69 -13.07
N MET A 295 -19.07 -2.97 -13.85
CA MET A 295 -18.29 -1.94 -14.53
C MET A 295 -19.08 -1.18 -15.59
N GLU A 296 -20.03 -1.78 -16.24
CA GLU A 296 -20.91 -1.15 -17.23
C GLU A 296 -21.89 -0.12 -16.63
N GLN A 297 -21.98 -0.04 -15.29
CA GLN A 297 -22.67 1.07 -14.63
C GLN A 297 -21.89 2.39 -14.68
N LEU A 298 -20.61 2.36 -15.11
CA LEU A 298 -19.81 3.59 -15.30
C LEU A 298 -20.19 4.32 -16.60
N ALA A 299 -20.19 5.64 -16.55
CA ALA A 299 -20.28 6.47 -17.76
C ALA A 299 -19.12 6.14 -18.72
N PRO A 300 -19.35 6.10 -20.04
CA PRO A 300 -20.55 6.54 -20.78
C PRO A 300 -21.67 5.49 -20.88
N LEU A 301 -21.46 4.24 -20.45
CA LEU A 301 -22.47 3.17 -20.57
C LEU A 301 -23.57 3.31 -19.52
N GLY A 302 -23.20 3.59 -18.28
CA GLY A 302 -24.11 3.71 -17.14
C GLY A 302 -24.11 5.12 -16.53
N PRO A 303 -24.91 5.32 -15.47
CA PRO A 303 -25.10 6.64 -14.86
C PRO A 303 -24.02 7.05 -13.87
N VAL A 304 -23.09 6.16 -13.53
CA VAL A 304 -22.06 6.47 -12.51
C VAL A 304 -20.91 7.24 -13.13
N TYR A 305 -20.74 8.49 -12.72
CA TYR A 305 -19.73 9.37 -13.28
C TYR A 305 -18.34 9.14 -12.66
N GLN A 306 -17.34 9.05 -13.52
CA GLN A 306 -15.92 9.09 -13.19
C GLN A 306 -15.15 9.65 -14.37
N ALA A 307 -14.18 10.54 -14.12
CA ALA A 307 -13.33 11.14 -15.15
C ALA A 307 -11.95 11.49 -14.57
N GLY A 308 -10.94 11.59 -15.43
CA GLY A 308 -9.60 12.04 -15.07
C GLY A 308 -8.84 12.48 -16.31
N THR A 309 -8.40 13.75 -16.35
CA THR A 309 -7.70 14.34 -17.49
C THR A 309 -6.45 13.56 -17.90
N LEU A 310 -5.69 13.04 -16.92
CA LEU A 310 -4.45 12.32 -17.14
C LEU A 310 -4.57 10.79 -16.96
N SER A 311 -5.80 10.29 -16.75
CA SER A 311 -6.04 8.84 -16.65
C SER A 311 -5.66 8.16 -17.96
N GLY A 312 -4.81 7.13 -17.88
CA GLY A 312 -4.35 6.41 -19.07
C GLY A 312 -3.30 7.17 -19.90
N ASN A 313 -2.63 8.19 -19.35
CA ASN A 313 -1.60 8.92 -20.08
C ASN A 313 -0.47 8.00 -20.58
N PRO A 314 0.15 8.34 -21.74
CA PRO A 314 1.09 7.44 -22.40
C PRO A 314 2.35 7.09 -21.59
N ILE A 315 2.76 8.01 -20.70
CA ILE A 315 3.98 7.80 -19.88
C ILE A 315 3.71 6.80 -18.77
N ALA A 316 2.63 6.99 -18.03
CA ALA A 316 2.26 6.11 -16.93
C ALA A 316 1.85 4.71 -17.41
N THR A 317 1.16 4.61 -18.55
CA THR A 317 0.81 3.31 -19.16
C THR A 317 2.03 2.57 -19.69
N ALA A 318 3.00 3.26 -20.31
CA ALA A 318 4.26 2.66 -20.73
C ALA A 318 5.07 2.12 -19.55
N CYS A 319 5.14 2.90 -18.45
CA CYS A 319 5.79 2.50 -17.21
C CYS A 319 5.14 1.25 -16.62
N GLY A 320 3.81 1.25 -16.48
CA GLY A 320 3.04 0.13 -15.94
C GLY A 320 3.19 -1.13 -16.79
N LEU A 321 3.04 -1.04 -18.12
CA LEU A 321 3.23 -2.17 -19.04
C LEU A 321 4.61 -2.77 -18.94
N ALA A 322 5.66 -1.95 -18.94
CA ALA A 322 7.04 -2.43 -18.83
C ALA A 322 7.25 -3.14 -17.49
N THR A 323 6.70 -2.59 -16.40
CA THR A 323 6.77 -3.20 -15.06
C THR A 323 6.06 -4.55 -15.03
N LEU A 324 4.81 -4.63 -15.54
CA LEU A 324 4.04 -5.87 -15.55
C LEU A 324 4.70 -6.95 -16.41
N ARG A 325 5.36 -6.59 -17.53
CA ARG A 325 6.13 -7.54 -18.34
C ARG A 325 7.31 -8.13 -17.59
N GLU A 326 8.07 -7.31 -16.89
CA GLU A 326 9.25 -7.74 -16.14
C GLU A 326 8.91 -8.69 -14.99
N ILE A 327 7.84 -8.43 -14.24
CA ILE A 327 7.44 -9.27 -13.11
C ILE A 327 6.83 -10.63 -13.49
N GLN A 328 6.56 -10.84 -14.77
CA GLN A 328 6.07 -12.13 -15.29
C GLN A 328 7.20 -13.10 -15.65
N ARG A 329 8.46 -12.70 -15.53
CA ARG A 329 9.58 -13.61 -15.74
C ARG A 329 9.46 -14.80 -14.79
N GLU A 330 9.78 -15.98 -15.31
CA GLU A 330 9.75 -17.22 -14.54
C GLU A 330 10.59 -17.10 -13.27
N GLY A 331 10.04 -17.56 -12.15
CA GLY A 331 10.70 -17.53 -10.85
C GLY A 331 10.76 -16.14 -10.17
N PHE A 332 10.18 -15.08 -10.77
CA PHE A 332 10.27 -13.73 -10.23
C PHE A 332 9.69 -13.62 -8.81
N HIS A 333 8.45 -14.04 -8.61
CA HIS A 333 7.77 -13.95 -7.32
C HIS A 333 8.34 -14.93 -6.30
N GLU A 334 8.76 -16.12 -6.72
CA GLU A 334 9.40 -17.13 -5.88
C GLU A 334 10.73 -16.62 -5.30
N GLN A 335 11.57 -16.03 -6.13
CA GLN A 335 12.85 -15.45 -5.71
C GLN A 335 12.64 -14.25 -4.77
N LEU A 336 11.67 -13.38 -5.10
CA LEU A 336 11.31 -12.23 -4.28
C LEU A 336 10.82 -12.68 -2.90
N ALA A 337 9.93 -13.66 -2.85
CA ALA A 337 9.41 -14.23 -1.61
C ALA A 337 10.50 -14.92 -0.77
N ALA A 338 11.40 -15.68 -1.39
CA ALA A 338 12.49 -16.34 -0.70
C ALA A 338 13.43 -15.32 -0.03
N ARG A 339 13.78 -14.25 -0.74
CA ARG A 339 14.61 -13.17 -0.23
C ARG A 339 13.94 -12.41 0.93
N THR A 340 12.66 -12.12 0.79
CA THR A 340 11.86 -11.46 1.84
C THR A 340 11.77 -12.33 3.09
N ARG A 341 11.54 -13.62 2.93
CA ARG A 341 11.50 -14.58 4.04
C ARG A 341 12.84 -14.65 4.76
N ARG A 342 13.96 -14.71 4.02
CA ARG A 342 15.30 -14.67 4.60
C ARG A 342 15.52 -13.45 5.49
N LEU A 343 15.10 -12.27 5.02
CA LEU A 343 15.15 -11.02 5.80
C LEU A 343 14.33 -11.15 7.10
N VAL A 344 13.09 -11.56 6.98
CA VAL A 344 12.14 -11.65 8.12
C VAL A 344 12.61 -12.68 9.15
N ASP A 345 13.05 -13.85 8.72
CA ASP A 345 13.55 -14.88 9.63
C ASP A 345 14.87 -14.44 10.30
N GLY A 346 15.74 -13.76 9.55
CA GLY A 346 16.96 -13.17 10.09
C GLY A 346 16.68 -12.10 11.15
N LEU A 347 15.73 -11.19 10.91
CA LEU A 347 15.33 -10.17 11.89
C LEU A 347 14.81 -10.79 13.20
N LYS A 348 13.96 -11.83 13.10
CA LYS A 348 13.48 -12.56 14.28
C LYS A 348 14.62 -13.20 15.06
N ASN A 349 15.57 -13.82 14.36
CA ASN A 349 16.73 -14.46 14.98
C ASN A 349 17.65 -13.47 15.69
N GLU A 350 17.95 -12.32 15.06
CA GLU A 350 18.79 -11.29 15.68
C GLU A 350 18.10 -10.61 16.88
N ALA A 351 16.78 -10.39 16.80
CA ALA A 351 16.01 -9.89 17.92
C ALA A 351 15.99 -10.86 19.10
N ALA A 352 15.81 -12.16 18.84
CA ALA A 352 15.88 -13.19 19.87
C ALA A 352 17.26 -13.24 20.56
N ARG A 353 18.35 -13.12 19.79
CA ARG A 353 19.73 -13.02 20.33
C ARG A 353 19.95 -11.80 21.19
N ALA A 354 19.30 -10.67 20.85
CA ALA A 354 19.38 -9.43 21.60
C ALA A 354 18.39 -9.36 22.78
N GLY A 355 17.50 -10.34 22.95
CA GLY A 355 16.47 -10.33 23.99
C GLY A 355 15.36 -9.30 23.74
N VAL A 356 15.19 -8.85 22.51
CA VAL A 356 14.17 -7.87 22.11
C VAL A 356 12.94 -8.64 21.61
N PRO A 357 11.73 -8.38 22.15
CA PRO A 357 10.52 -9.00 21.63
C PRO A 357 10.23 -8.47 20.22
N LEU A 358 10.28 -9.35 19.22
CA LEU A 358 10.02 -9.03 17.84
C LEU A 358 9.29 -10.17 17.14
N SER A 359 8.14 -9.88 16.59
CA SER A 359 7.43 -10.74 15.64
C SER A 359 7.45 -10.11 14.26
N ALA A 360 7.46 -10.95 13.22
CA ALA A 360 7.49 -10.48 11.83
C ALA A 360 6.85 -11.51 10.90
N ASP A 361 6.25 -11.03 9.80
CA ASP A 361 5.64 -11.85 8.77
C ASP A 361 5.85 -11.23 7.39
N CYS A 362 5.67 -12.02 6.32
CA CYS A 362 5.83 -11.56 4.95
C CYS A 362 4.99 -12.37 3.96
N GLU A 363 4.67 -11.73 2.81
CA GLU A 363 4.09 -12.38 1.63
C GLU A 363 4.68 -11.78 0.36
N GLY A 364 5.22 -12.62 -0.53
CA GLY A 364 5.93 -12.11 -1.71
C GLY A 364 7.02 -11.12 -1.34
N GLY A 365 6.95 -9.90 -1.91
CA GLY A 365 7.89 -8.81 -1.61
C GLY A 365 7.39 -7.80 -0.56
N LEU A 366 6.38 -8.13 0.22
CA LEU A 366 5.82 -7.31 1.29
C LEU A 366 6.14 -7.94 2.65
N PHE A 367 6.59 -7.15 3.62
CA PHE A 367 6.86 -7.63 4.98
C PHE A 367 6.53 -6.59 6.04
N GLY A 368 6.40 -7.06 7.27
CA GLY A 368 6.29 -6.21 8.44
C GLY A 368 6.97 -6.85 9.65
N TYR A 369 7.37 -6.01 10.61
CA TYR A 369 7.87 -6.42 11.90
C TYR A 369 7.28 -5.57 13.02
N PHE A 370 7.05 -6.18 14.15
CA PHE A 370 6.44 -5.58 15.32
C PHE A 370 7.34 -5.80 16.52
N LEU A 371 7.53 -4.78 17.35
CA LEU A 371 8.20 -4.92 18.63
C LEU A 371 7.23 -5.50 19.68
N LEU A 372 6.71 -6.67 19.36
CA LEU A 372 5.77 -7.47 20.12
C LEU A 372 6.20 -8.94 20.06
N PRO A 373 5.93 -9.74 21.12
CA PRO A 373 6.32 -11.15 21.13
C PRO A 373 5.52 -12.00 20.13
N GLU A 374 4.29 -11.58 19.80
CA GLU A 374 3.38 -12.28 18.89
C GLU A 374 2.90 -11.36 17.77
N LEU A 375 2.52 -11.96 16.63
CA LEU A 375 1.95 -11.23 15.51
C LEU A 375 0.59 -10.64 15.90
N PRO A 376 0.39 -9.32 15.72
CA PRO A 376 -0.89 -8.70 15.96
C PRO A 376 -1.91 -9.10 14.90
N ARG A 377 -3.18 -9.17 15.29
CA ARG A 377 -4.30 -9.57 14.44
C ARG A 377 -5.18 -8.40 14.01
N ASN A 378 -5.03 -7.25 14.65
CA ASN A 378 -5.84 -6.04 14.39
C ASN A 378 -5.07 -4.77 14.80
N TYR A 379 -5.66 -3.62 14.53
CA TYR A 379 -5.06 -2.32 14.82
C TYR A 379 -4.79 -2.08 16.31
N GLU A 380 -5.71 -2.50 17.19
CA GLU A 380 -5.56 -2.35 18.65
C GLU A 380 -4.32 -3.10 19.16
N GLU A 381 -4.09 -4.31 18.66
CA GLU A 381 -2.91 -5.10 19.01
C GLU A 381 -1.61 -4.47 18.46
N VAL A 382 -1.63 -3.92 17.24
CA VAL A 382 -0.49 -3.15 16.68
C VAL A 382 -0.18 -1.93 17.53
N ALA A 383 -1.19 -1.21 18.01
CA ALA A 383 -1.03 -0.01 18.81
C ALA A 383 -0.36 -0.25 20.19
N ARG A 384 -0.25 -1.51 20.62
CA ARG A 384 0.50 -1.91 21.84
C ARG A 384 2.03 -1.90 21.63
N SER A 385 2.50 -1.77 20.38
CA SER A 385 3.93 -1.68 20.08
C SER A 385 4.56 -0.47 20.75
N ASN A 386 5.78 -0.64 21.26
CA ASN A 386 6.51 0.45 21.92
C ASN A 386 7.06 1.44 20.88
N ALA A 387 6.39 2.59 20.73
CA ALA A 387 6.75 3.61 19.75
C ALA A 387 8.13 4.23 20.01
N ALA A 388 8.54 4.42 21.28
CA ALA A 388 9.86 4.95 21.61
C ALA A 388 10.97 3.97 21.25
N LEU A 389 10.77 2.68 21.51
CA LEU A 389 11.71 1.64 21.13
C LEU A 389 11.81 1.51 19.61
N PHE A 390 10.67 1.61 18.91
CA PHE A 390 10.63 1.64 17.44
C PHE A 390 11.45 2.81 16.88
N ALA A 391 11.26 4.01 17.41
CA ALA A 391 12.00 5.19 16.95
C ALA A 391 13.52 5.02 17.16
N ARG A 392 13.97 4.43 18.28
CA ARG A 392 15.39 4.11 18.53
C ARG A 392 15.91 3.10 17.51
N LEU A 393 15.18 2.00 17.27
CA LEU A 393 15.56 1.00 16.27
C LEU A 393 15.64 1.61 14.86
N PHE A 394 14.64 2.43 14.48
CA PHE A 394 14.61 3.11 13.19
C PHE A 394 15.86 3.96 12.97
N HIS A 395 16.22 4.82 13.93
CA HIS A 395 17.41 5.67 13.81
C HIS A 395 18.69 4.87 13.79
N ALA A 396 18.84 3.84 14.62
CA ALA A 396 20.00 2.97 14.59
C ALA A 396 20.17 2.26 13.24
N LEU A 397 19.08 1.76 12.64
CA LEU A 397 19.11 1.19 11.28
C LEU A 397 19.50 2.24 10.24
N LEU A 398 18.93 3.44 10.32
CA LEU A 398 19.23 4.53 9.39
C LEU A 398 20.72 4.96 9.47
N GLU A 399 21.29 5.03 10.66
CA GLU A 399 22.73 5.31 10.88
C GLU A 399 23.63 4.25 10.25
N HIS A 400 23.18 3.00 10.21
CA HIS A 400 23.87 1.89 9.56
C HIS A 400 23.57 1.77 8.06
N GLY A 401 22.89 2.76 7.47
CA GLY A 401 22.58 2.79 6.03
C GLY A 401 21.42 1.92 5.61
N ILE A 402 20.49 1.59 6.51
CA ILE A 402 19.27 0.86 6.22
C ILE A 402 18.07 1.80 6.35
N TYR A 403 17.34 2.00 5.26
CA TYR A 403 16.19 2.91 5.24
C TYR A 403 14.88 2.12 5.26
N THR A 404 14.28 2.04 6.44
CA THR A 404 12.95 1.44 6.68
C THR A 404 11.89 2.53 6.80
N ALA A 405 10.62 2.14 6.91
CA ALA A 405 9.52 3.10 7.08
C ALA A 405 9.63 3.83 8.44
N PRO A 406 9.47 5.19 8.47
CA PRO A 406 9.56 5.98 9.69
C PRO A 406 8.26 5.96 10.52
N SER A 407 7.60 4.81 10.58
CA SER A 407 6.36 4.60 11.34
C SER A 407 6.16 3.12 11.62
N LEU A 408 5.78 2.79 12.85
CA LEU A 408 5.47 1.42 13.26
C LEU A 408 4.21 0.84 12.58
N TYR A 409 3.44 1.68 11.90
CA TYR A 409 2.24 1.29 11.17
C TYR A 409 2.47 1.02 9.69
N GLU A 410 3.68 1.19 9.19
CA GLU A 410 3.97 1.06 7.77
C GLU A 410 4.74 -0.24 7.46
N ALA A 411 4.31 -0.92 6.41
CA ALA A 411 4.98 -2.11 5.89
C ALA A 411 6.32 -1.78 5.22
N GLY A 412 7.18 -2.78 5.11
CA GLY A 412 8.42 -2.74 4.36
C GLY A 412 8.32 -3.50 3.02
N PHE A 413 9.20 -3.17 2.09
CA PHE A 413 9.18 -3.69 0.73
C PHE A 413 10.56 -4.20 0.30
N VAL A 414 10.63 -5.46 -0.09
CA VAL A 414 11.77 -6.01 -0.82
C VAL A 414 11.51 -5.88 -2.31
N SER A 415 12.52 -5.51 -3.08
CA SER A 415 12.47 -5.45 -4.53
C SER A 415 13.34 -6.54 -5.17
N ALA A 416 13.12 -6.82 -6.45
CA ALA A 416 13.94 -7.75 -7.21
C ALA A 416 15.43 -7.31 -7.29
N ALA A 417 15.70 -6.03 -7.09
CA ALA A 417 17.06 -5.49 -7.11
C ALA A 417 17.84 -5.71 -5.80
N HIS A 418 17.18 -6.06 -4.69
CA HIS A 418 17.88 -6.45 -3.47
C HIS A 418 18.63 -7.75 -3.71
N THR A 419 19.91 -7.79 -3.40
CA THR A 419 20.75 -8.98 -3.47
C THR A 419 20.80 -9.70 -2.12
N ASP A 420 21.31 -10.92 -2.11
CA ASP A 420 21.56 -11.64 -0.84
C ASP A 420 22.57 -10.92 0.04
N ALA A 421 23.55 -10.24 -0.58
CA ALA A 421 24.51 -9.39 0.16
C ALA A 421 23.84 -8.16 0.81
N ASP A 422 22.82 -7.57 0.17
CA ASP A 422 22.04 -6.49 0.77
C ASP A 422 21.25 -6.97 1.99
N ILE A 423 20.68 -8.19 1.90
CA ILE A 423 19.98 -8.80 3.03
C ILE A 423 20.96 -9.10 4.17
N ASP A 424 22.14 -9.65 3.89
CA ASP A 424 23.16 -9.92 4.91
C ASP A 424 23.63 -8.63 5.60
N ALA A 425 23.94 -7.59 4.84
CA ALA A 425 24.33 -6.28 5.37
C ALA A 425 23.19 -5.68 6.25
N THR A 426 21.95 -5.88 5.86
CA THR A 426 20.78 -5.44 6.65
C THR A 426 20.67 -6.21 7.97
N LEU A 427 20.90 -7.50 7.96
CA LEU A 427 20.85 -8.33 9.18
C LEU A 427 22.01 -8.00 10.12
N GLU A 428 23.21 -7.72 9.61
CA GLU A 428 24.34 -7.25 10.41
C GLU A 428 24.03 -5.90 11.08
N ALA A 429 23.47 -4.95 10.33
CA ALA A 429 23.02 -3.67 10.86
C ALA A 429 21.93 -3.82 11.92
N ALA A 430 20.95 -4.70 11.67
CA ALA A 430 19.88 -5.00 12.61
C ALA A 430 20.43 -5.65 13.90
N ALA A 431 21.40 -6.55 13.79
CA ALA A 431 22.04 -7.15 14.96
C ALA A 431 22.76 -6.12 15.85
N GLN A 432 23.39 -5.12 15.23
CA GLN A 432 24.05 -4.02 15.97
C GLN A 432 23.00 -3.09 16.59
N ALA A 433 21.99 -2.69 15.83
CA ALA A 433 20.91 -1.81 16.28
C ALA A 433 20.14 -2.43 17.45
N LEU A 434 19.75 -3.71 17.35
CA LEU A 434 18.99 -4.41 18.38
C LEU A 434 19.77 -4.59 19.70
N ARG A 435 21.09 -4.81 19.62
CA ARG A 435 21.95 -4.88 20.82
C ARG A 435 22.13 -3.53 21.53
N ALA A 436 21.91 -2.42 20.84
CA ALA A 436 22.02 -1.08 21.38
C ALA A 436 20.68 -0.54 21.97
N LEU A 437 19.60 -1.30 21.86
CA LEU A 437 18.31 -0.94 22.45
C LEU A 437 18.22 -1.24 23.93
#